data_0b3bfa871daca45a521abbbf300c9dc8
#
_entry.id   0b3bfa871daca45a521abbbf300c9dc8
#
_cell.length_a   1.000
_cell.length_b   1.000
_cell.length_c   1.000
_cell.angle_alpha   90.00
_cell.angle_beta   90.00
_cell.angle_gamma   90.00
#
_symmetry.space_group_name_H-M   'P 1'
#
loop_
_entity.id
_entity.type
_entity.pdbx_description
1 polymer ?
#
loop_
_entity_poly.entity_id
_entity_poly.type
_entity_poly.pdbx_seq_one_letter_code
_entity_poly.pdbx_strand_id
1 'polypeptide(L)'
;MQQERRKEALLPKFGRCTVSSILVLLTQFSLSLIPRFFSASSFLLQLTLSGIVVLFVLGFGRWCRRLLGVHASAPAFVFLNLLFIWSVYFCVVRPAVPFFMDAIFSGEVVMLFIGVCSILSSNPGFVTHLTSHSDNLIEVGTLEIEADNEDPLLLKRVRYCKSCKAYVKGFDHHCPAFGNCIGQSNHALFMVLLLGFLSTEASYIMCSLQFVRGSQIEPVTRFELGLRGTLVTGTMLFTLLQVLWQGIFMAWHIYCICFNIRTDEWINWKKYPEFQVIAQSQPGGSFSKMSFTNPYDKGILQNVKEFCALPG
;
A
#
# COMPACT_ATOMS: atom_id res chain seq x y z
N MET A 1 7.01 26.72 26.58
CA MET A 1 8.03 25.83 26.00
C MET A 1 7.47 24.52 25.46
N GLN A 2 6.80 23.66 26.24
CA GLN A 2 6.22 22.40 25.69
C GLN A 2 5.08 22.64 24.70
N GLN A 3 4.24 23.64 24.91
CA GLN A 3 3.15 24.01 24.01
C GLN A 3 3.63 24.62 22.69
N GLU A 4 4.72 25.36 22.69
CA GLU A 4 5.34 25.92 21.46
C GLU A 4 6.02 24.83 20.65
N ARG A 5 6.79 23.91 21.27
CA ARG A 5 7.36 22.74 20.57
C ARG A 5 6.29 21.85 19.95
N ARG A 6 5.12 21.75 20.59
CA ARG A 6 3.97 21.01 20.07
C ARG A 6 3.34 21.70 18.87
N LYS A 7 3.27 23.05 18.85
CA LYS A 7 2.81 23.84 17.71
C LYS A 7 3.79 23.79 16.54
N GLU A 8 5.10 23.91 16.78
CA GLU A 8 6.12 23.78 15.73
C GLU A 8 6.18 22.40 15.07
N ALA A 9 5.87 21.32 15.83
CA ALA A 9 5.77 19.96 15.28
C ALA A 9 4.45 19.69 14.54
N LEU A 10 3.39 20.45 14.81
CA LEU A 10 2.08 20.31 14.16
C LEU A 10 2.01 21.04 12.81
N LEU A 11 2.64 22.20 12.68
CA LEU A 11 2.63 23.00 11.44
C LEU A 11 3.07 22.22 10.19
N PRO A 12 4.20 21.49 10.20
CA PRO A 12 4.61 20.70 9.04
C PRO A 12 3.70 19.50 8.77
N LYS A 13 3.04 18.94 9.79
CA LYS A 13 2.06 17.86 9.60
C LYS A 13 0.79 18.37 8.94
N PHE A 14 0.28 19.53 9.35
CA PHE A 14 -0.86 20.20 8.71
C PHE A 14 -0.57 20.50 7.24
N GLY A 15 0.57 21.09 6.92
CA GLY A 15 0.97 21.36 5.55
C GLY A 15 1.00 20.11 4.67
N ARG A 16 1.47 18.98 5.21
CA ARG A 16 1.48 17.68 4.49
C ARG A 16 0.06 17.16 4.22
N CYS A 17 -0.84 17.25 5.17
CA CYS A 17 -2.25 16.87 4.97
C CYS A 17 -2.93 17.77 3.95
N THR A 18 -2.71 19.09 4.00
CA THR A 18 -3.25 20.04 3.03
C THR A 18 -2.78 19.73 1.60
N VAL A 19 -1.49 19.47 1.40
CA VAL A 19 -0.95 19.06 0.10
C VAL A 19 -1.58 17.76 -0.38
N SER A 20 -1.76 16.78 0.52
CA SER A 20 -2.46 15.52 0.17
C SER A 20 -3.92 15.77 -0.24
N SER A 21 -4.64 16.64 0.47
CA SER A 21 -6.03 17.01 0.12
C SER A 21 -6.11 17.65 -1.27
N ILE A 22 -5.22 18.61 -1.56
CA ILE A 22 -5.15 19.28 -2.86
C ILE A 22 -4.88 18.25 -3.96
N LEU A 23 -3.93 17.33 -3.76
CA LEU A 23 -3.61 16.30 -4.75
C LEU A 23 -4.78 15.33 -4.97
N VAL A 24 -5.52 14.94 -3.93
CA VAL A 24 -6.73 14.11 -4.07
C VAL A 24 -7.78 14.83 -4.90
N LEU A 25 -8.13 16.08 -4.52
CA LEU A 25 -9.13 16.86 -5.23
C LEU A 25 -8.73 17.11 -6.70
N LEU A 26 -7.45 17.45 -6.93
CA LEU A 26 -6.92 17.62 -8.27
C LEU A 26 -7.01 16.34 -9.10
N THR A 27 -6.66 15.19 -8.52
CA THR A 27 -6.77 13.90 -9.20
C THR A 27 -8.21 13.61 -9.57
N GLN A 28 -9.12 13.67 -8.61
CA GLN A 28 -10.52 13.30 -8.82
C GLN A 28 -11.25 14.28 -9.75
N PHE A 29 -10.95 15.56 -9.64
CA PHE A 29 -11.47 16.58 -10.58
C PHE A 29 -10.97 16.32 -12.00
N SER A 30 -9.66 16.14 -12.19
CA SER A 30 -9.07 15.88 -13.52
C SER A 30 -9.62 14.60 -14.14
N LEU A 31 -9.84 13.55 -13.34
CA LEU A 31 -10.44 12.31 -13.82
C LEU A 31 -11.91 12.48 -14.22
N SER A 32 -12.66 13.32 -13.52
CA SER A 32 -14.06 13.59 -13.88
C SER A 32 -14.24 14.35 -15.22
N LEU A 33 -13.19 15.02 -15.69
CA LEU A 33 -13.18 15.67 -16.99
C LEU A 33 -13.09 14.68 -18.16
N ILE A 34 -12.49 13.49 -17.94
CA ILE A 34 -12.33 12.48 -19.01
C ILE A 34 -13.67 12.01 -19.56
N PRO A 35 -14.60 11.49 -18.77
CA PRO A 35 -15.91 11.11 -19.29
C PRO A 35 -16.73 12.30 -19.80
N ARG A 36 -16.43 13.52 -19.34
CA ARG A 36 -17.09 14.73 -19.83
C ARG A 36 -16.70 15.09 -21.27
N PHE A 37 -15.41 15.06 -21.58
CA PHE A 37 -14.88 15.45 -22.89
C PHE A 37 -14.76 14.30 -23.87
N PHE A 38 -14.65 13.08 -23.38
CA PHE A 38 -14.45 11.86 -24.17
C PHE A 38 -15.61 10.86 -24.03
N SER A 39 -16.84 11.35 -23.79
CA SER A 39 -18.02 10.50 -23.57
C SER A 39 -18.33 9.54 -24.73
N ALA A 40 -18.04 9.93 -25.97
CA ALA A 40 -18.24 9.10 -27.15
C ALA A 40 -17.06 8.14 -27.44
N SER A 41 -15.98 8.21 -26.68
CA SER A 41 -14.82 7.35 -26.88
C SER A 41 -14.99 5.98 -26.23
N SER A 42 -14.18 5.00 -26.68
CA SER A 42 -14.19 3.68 -26.08
C SER A 42 -13.77 3.71 -24.60
N PHE A 43 -14.33 2.82 -23.81
CA PHE A 43 -13.99 2.68 -22.39
C PHE A 43 -12.49 2.48 -22.16
N LEU A 44 -11.82 1.70 -23.03
CA LEU A 44 -10.38 1.47 -22.96
C LEU A 44 -9.57 2.76 -23.13
N LEU A 45 -9.98 3.65 -24.05
CA LEU A 45 -9.35 4.96 -24.22
C LEU A 45 -9.52 5.83 -22.99
N GLN A 46 -10.72 5.88 -22.39
CA GLN A 46 -10.96 6.63 -21.15
C GLN A 46 -10.11 6.10 -20.01
N LEU A 47 -9.97 4.77 -19.87
CA LEU A 47 -9.10 4.15 -18.85
C LEU A 47 -7.62 4.51 -19.07
N THR A 48 -7.15 4.45 -20.31
CA THR A 48 -5.77 4.83 -20.67
C THR A 48 -5.49 6.29 -20.36
N LEU A 49 -6.39 7.19 -20.73
CA LEU A 49 -6.30 8.62 -20.41
C LEU A 49 -6.29 8.84 -18.90
N SER A 50 -7.11 8.10 -18.16
CA SER A 50 -7.14 8.15 -16.69
C SER A 50 -5.79 7.76 -16.09
N GLY A 51 -5.16 6.71 -16.61
CA GLY A 51 -3.80 6.31 -16.20
C GLY A 51 -2.77 7.43 -16.45
N ILE A 52 -2.81 8.06 -17.62
CA ILE A 52 -1.92 9.18 -17.96
C ILE A 52 -2.14 10.36 -17.02
N VAL A 53 -3.40 10.73 -16.72
CA VAL A 53 -3.72 11.82 -15.78
C VAL A 53 -3.18 11.51 -14.37
N VAL A 54 -3.38 10.30 -13.87
CA VAL A 54 -2.84 9.90 -12.55
C VAL A 54 -1.32 10.02 -12.52
N LEU A 55 -0.63 9.51 -13.54
CA LEU A 55 0.84 9.63 -13.64
C LEU A 55 1.29 11.09 -13.70
N PHE A 56 0.57 11.94 -14.44
CA PHE A 56 0.85 13.36 -14.52
C PHE A 56 0.69 14.05 -13.16
N VAL A 57 -0.40 13.79 -12.43
CA VAL A 57 -0.64 14.38 -11.09
C VAL A 57 0.43 13.91 -10.09
N LEU A 58 0.83 12.64 -10.14
CA LEU A 58 1.92 12.12 -9.30
C LEU A 58 3.27 12.78 -9.63
N GLY A 59 3.55 12.98 -10.92
CA GLY A 59 4.74 13.70 -11.40
C GLY A 59 4.74 15.17 -10.95
N PHE A 60 3.61 15.84 -11.10
CA PHE A 60 3.38 17.20 -10.64
C PHE A 60 3.57 17.34 -9.12
N GLY A 61 3.01 16.42 -8.34
CA GLY A 61 3.23 16.38 -6.89
C GLY A 61 4.71 16.24 -6.50
N ARG A 62 5.47 15.42 -7.26
CA ARG A 62 6.93 15.30 -7.06
C ARG A 62 7.67 16.61 -7.44
N TRP A 63 7.25 17.26 -8.48
CA TRP A 63 7.81 18.55 -8.91
C TRP A 63 7.52 19.66 -7.89
N CYS A 64 6.26 19.80 -7.45
CA CYS A 64 5.88 20.73 -6.38
C CYS A 64 6.68 20.51 -5.10
N ARG A 65 6.94 19.25 -4.72
CA ARG A 65 7.78 18.90 -3.58
C ARG A 65 9.19 19.47 -3.71
N ARG A 66 9.78 19.41 -4.90
CA ARG A 66 11.13 19.95 -5.16
C ARG A 66 11.17 21.46 -5.02
N LEU A 67 10.10 22.15 -5.44
CA LEU A 67 10.01 23.61 -5.40
C LEU A 67 9.66 24.15 -4.01
N LEU A 68 8.68 23.55 -3.35
CA LEU A 68 8.09 24.07 -2.11
C LEU A 68 8.70 23.44 -0.85
N GLY A 69 9.49 22.39 -0.97
CA GLY A 69 10.06 21.65 0.17
C GLY A 69 9.03 20.91 1.02
N VAL A 70 7.74 20.94 0.64
CA VAL A 70 6.66 20.30 1.39
C VAL A 70 6.31 18.95 0.78
N HIS A 71 6.24 17.92 1.62
CA HIS A 71 5.91 16.57 1.20
C HIS A 71 4.44 16.29 1.47
N ALA A 72 3.74 15.67 0.49
CA ALA A 72 2.44 15.05 0.77
C ALA A 72 2.61 13.91 1.78
N SER A 73 1.62 13.72 2.64
CA SER A 73 1.54 12.54 3.50
C SER A 73 0.85 11.41 2.73
N ALA A 74 1.56 10.33 2.45
CA ALA A 74 0.98 9.20 1.73
C ALA A 74 -0.16 8.53 2.51
N PRO A 75 -0.09 8.32 3.85
CA PRO A 75 -1.24 7.86 4.62
C PRO A 75 -2.44 8.80 4.54
N ALA A 76 -2.21 10.12 4.61
CA ALA A 76 -3.29 11.09 4.45
C ALA A 76 -3.89 11.04 3.04
N PHE A 77 -3.08 10.84 2.01
CA PHE A 77 -3.56 10.70 0.64
C PHE A 77 -4.47 9.47 0.49
N VAL A 78 -4.09 8.31 1.03
CA VAL A 78 -4.92 7.10 1.02
C VAL A 78 -6.24 7.33 1.76
N PHE A 79 -6.16 7.84 2.99
CA PHE A 79 -7.34 8.10 3.81
C PHE A 79 -8.32 9.09 3.16
N LEU A 80 -7.81 10.18 2.59
CA LEU A 80 -8.62 11.19 1.92
C LEU A 80 -9.25 10.69 0.62
N ASN A 81 -8.57 9.80 -0.13
CA ASN A 81 -9.18 9.13 -1.28
C ASN A 81 -10.34 8.23 -0.87
N LEU A 82 -10.17 7.44 0.21
CA LEU A 82 -11.25 6.62 0.75
C LEU A 82 -12.45 7.48 1.15
N LEU A 83 -12.24 8.57 1.88
CA LEU A 83 -13.28 9.51 2.26
C LEU A 83 -13.97 10.12 1.04
N PHE A 84 -13.21 10.50 0.00
CA PHE A 84 -13.75 11.08 -1.21
C PHE A 84 -14.66 10.09 -1.94
N ILE A 85 -14.17 8.87 -2.19
CA ILE A 85 -14.93 7.81 -2.89
C ILE A 85 -16.19 7.46 -2.08
N TRP A 86 -16.07 7.32 -0.76
CA TRP A 86 -17.21 7.07 0.13
C TRP A 86 -18.22 8.22 0.11
N SER A 87 -17.77 9.48 0.07
CA SER A 87 -18.65 10.65 -0.05
C SER A 87 -19.41 10.65 -1.37
N VAL A 88 -18.74 10.34 -2.49
CA VAL A 88 -19.39 10.19 -3.80
C VAL A 88 -20.42 9.07 -3.77
N TYR A 89 -20.07 7.93 -3.17
CA TYR A 89 -21.00 6.83 -2.98
C TYR A 89 -22.24 7.28 -2.21
N PHE A 90 -22.05 7.82 -1.02
CA PHE A 90 -23.12 8.20 -0.11
C PHE A 90 -24.06 9.27 -0.71
N CYS A 91 -23.48 10.30 -1.34
CA CYS A 91 -24.25 11.44 -1.87
C CYS A 91 -24.86 11.19 -3.24
N VAL A 92 -24.26 10.31 -4.06
CA VAL A 92 -24.62 10.18 -5.48
C VAL A 92 -25.05 8.77 -5.87
N VAL A 93 -24.26 7.75 -5.51
CA VAL A 93 -24.45 6.38 -6.00
C VAL A 93 -25.52 5.62 -5.20
N ARG A 94 -25.52 5.78 -3.90
CA ARG A 94 -26.36 5.04 -2.93
C ARG A 94 -27.85 5.01 -3.28
N PRO A 95 -28.50 6.12 -3.70
CA PRO A 95 -29.93 6.09 -4.01
C PRO A 95 -30.33 5.14 -5.15
N ALA A 96 -29.38 4.77 -6.02
CA ALA A 96 -29.61 3.88 -7.16
C ALA A 96 -29.21 2.42 -6.86
N VAL A 97 -28.75 2.13 -5.65
CA VAL A 97 -28.20 0.81 -5.26
C VAL A 97 -29.24 0.04 -4.44
N PRO A 98 -29.50 -1.26 -4.73
CA PRO A 98 -30.35 -2.11 -3.90
C PRO A 98 -29.81 -2.21 -2.45
N PHE A 99 -30.72 -2.28 -1.47
CA PHE A 99 -30.40 -2.32 -0.04
C PHE A 99 -29.33 -3.35 0.32
N PHE A 100 -29.38 -4.55 -0.27
CA PHE A 100 -28.40 -5.60 0.00
C PHE A 100 -26.98 -5.22 -0.41
N MET A 101 -26.81 -4.61 -1.60
CA MET A 101 -25.52 -4.13 -2.07
C MET A 101 -25.02 -2.94 -1.23
N ASP A 102 -25.91 -2.03 -0.83
CA ASP A 102 -25.59 -0.92 0.06
C ASP A 102 -25.08 -1.41 1.41
N ALA A 103 -25.73 -2.43 1.99
CA ALA A 103 -25.31 -3.03 3.26
C ALA A 103 -23.93 -3.67 3.17
N ILE A 104 -23.64 -4.44 2.11
CA ILE A 104 -22.34 -5.06 1.88
C ILE A 104 -21.26 -3.98 1.75
N PHE A 105 -21.42 -3.05 0.82
CA PHE A 105 -20.43 -2.03 0.56
C PHE A 105 -20.17 -1.15 1.80
N SER A 106 -21.24 -0.75 2.51
CA SER A 106 -21.10 0.06 3.74
C SER A 106 -20.36 -0.72 4.83
N GLY A 107 -20.62 -2.02 4.99
CA GLY A 107 -19.91 -2.90 5.89
C GLY A 107 -18.43 -3.04 5.55
N GLU A 108 -18.11 -3.25 4.26
CA GLU A 108 -16.72 -3.31 3.76
C GLU A 108 -15.97 -2.02 4.04
N VAL A 109 -16.57 -0.85 3.80
CA VAL A 109 -15.97 0.46 4.08
C VAL A 109 -15.67 0.63 5.56
N VAL A 110 -16.60 0.27 6.44
CA VAL A 110 -16.38 0.34 7.90
C VAL A 110 -15.22 -0.57 8.32
N MET A 111 -15.20 -1.82 7.85
CA MET A 111 -14.12 -2.76 8.12
C MET A 111 -12.77 -2.27 7.59
N LEU A 112 -12.77 -1.63 6.42
CA LEU A 112 -11.58 -1.03 5.83
C LEU A 112 -11.02 0.12 6.69
N PHE A 113 -11.88 1.01 7.20
CA PHE A 113 -11.46 2.06 8.13
C PHE A 113 -10.86 1.49 9.42
N ILE A 114 -11.49 0.47 10.01
CA ILE A 114 -10.95 -0.22 11.19
C ILE A 114 -9.60 -0.83 10.86
N GLY A 115 -9.46 -1.52 9.73
CA GLY A 115 -8.21 -2.13 9.29
C GLY A 115 -7.09 -1.09 9.07
N VAL A 116 -7.40 0.04 8.43
CA VAL A 116 -6.44 1.14 8.25
C VAL A 116 -6.00 1.71 9.59
N CYS A 117 -6.90 1.97 10.52
CA CYS A 117 -6.55 2.42 11.88
C CYS A 117 -5.67 1.38 12.60
N SER A 118 -6.01 0.10 12.46
CA SER A 118 -5.26 -1.00 13.08
C SER A 118 -3.84 -1.11 12.53
N ILE A 119 -3.65 -1.05 11.21
CA ILE A 119 -2.30 -1.16 10.61
C ILE A 119 -1.42 0.06 10.94
N LEU A 120 -2.02 1.26 11.03
CA LEU A 120 -1.32 2.49 11.40
C LEU A 120 -0.77 2.44 12.83
N SER A 121 -1.48 1.78 13.74
CA SER A 121 -1.13 1.66 15.17
C SER A 121 -0.43 0.34 15.50
N SER A 122 -0.35 -0.61 14.57
CA SER A 122 0.25 -1.91 14.81
C SER A 122 1.75 -1.84 15.04
N ASN A 123 2.27 -2.72 15.91
CA ASN A 123 3.70 -2.98 16.04
C ASN A 123 4.13 -3.98 14.94
N PRO A 124 5.04 -3.62 14.02
CA PRO A 124 5.51 -4.53 12.99
C PRO A 124 6.46 -5.63 13.51
N GLY A 125 6.81 -5.62 14.81
CA GLY A 125 7.84 -6.44 15.42
C GLY A 125 9.12 -5.64 15.65
N PHE A 126 9.01 -4.44 16.24
CA PHE A 126 10.18 -3.65 16.62
C PHE A 126 11.03 -4.36 17.69
N VAL A 127 12.33 -4.41 17.48
CA VAL A 127 13.29 -4.94 18.45
C VAL A 127 13.71 -3.81 19.38
N THR A 128 13.35 -3.91 20.67
CA THR A 128 13.57 -2.86 21.68
C THR A 128 14.91 -2.97 22.41
N HIS A 129 15.51 -4.16 22.46
CA HIS A 129 16.80 -4.39 23.14
C HIS A 129 17.78 -5.06 22.17
N LEU A 130 18.82 -4.32 21.82
CA LEU A 130 20.03 -4.83 21.21
C LEU A 130 21.12 -4.69 22.29
N THR A 131 21.40 -5.73 23.04
CA THR A 131 22.57 -5.76 23.93
C THR A 131 23.81 -5.92 23.06
N SER A 132 24.55 -4.82 22.88
CA SER A 132 25.90 -4.88 22.36
C SER A 132 26.85 -5.23 23.52
N HIS A 133 27.19 -6.50 23.66
CA HIS A 133 28.38 -6.88 24.44
C HIS A 133 29.61 -6.72 23.53
N SER A 134 30.41 -5.77 23.86
CA SER A 134 31.79 -5.54 23.46
C SER A 134 32.06 -4.17 22.85
N ASP A 135 32.64 -3.30 23.66
CA ASP A 135 33.56 -2.25 23.21
C ASP A 135 34.76 -2.94 22.53
N ASN A 136 34.77 -3.01 21.24
CA ASN A 136 35.91 -3.00 20.32
C ASN A 136 35.57 -3.70 19.01
N LEU A 137 35.84 -2.97 17.92
CA LEU A 137 35.83 -3.40 16.52
C LEU A 137 34.45 -3.48 15.85
N ILE A 138 34.23 -2.48 14.98
CA ILE A 138 33.22 -2.45 13.91
C ILE A 138 33.60 -3.54 12.89
N GLU A 139 33.18 -4.76 13.16
CA GLU A 139 32.99 -5.80 12.15
C GLU A 139 31.52 -6.19 12.18
N VAL A 140 30.97 -6.55 11.01
CA VAL A 140 29.60 -7.00 10.80
C VAL A 140 29.31 -8.17 11.74
N GLY A 141 29.13 -7.85 13.02
CA GLY A 141 28.92 -8.80 14.09
C GLY A 141 27.53 -9.39 14.03
N THR A 142 27.44 -10.67 14.13
CA THR A 142 26.26 -11.43 14.50
C THR A 142 25.58 -10.75 15.69
N LEU A 143 24.35 -10.24 15.44
CA LEU A 143 23.49 -9.68 16.48
C LEU A 143 23.08 -10.83 17.42
N GLU A 144 23.71 -10.91 18.59
CA GLU A 144 23.23 -11.79 19.67
C GLU A 144 22.05 -11.08 20.34
N ILE A 145 20.85 -11.53 20.00
CA ILE A 145 19.61 -11.15 20.68
C ILE A 145 19.45 -12.16 21.81
N GLU A 146 19.32 -11.70 23.05
CA GLU A 146 18.87 -12.55 24.16
C GLU A 146 17.44 -13.04 23.85
N ALA A 147 17.36 -14.21 23.25
CA ALA A 147 16.12 -14.92 22.98
C ALA A 147 16.30 -16.35 23.53
N ASP A 148 15.95 -16.53 24.79
CA ASP A 148 15.71 -17.85 25.36
C ASP A 148 14.60 -18.55 24.56
N ASN A 149 14.95 -19.37 23.56
CA ASN A 149 14.11 -20.22 22.72
C ASN A 149 13.65 -19.69 21.34
N GLU A 150 14.25 -18.66 20.75
CA GLU A 150 13.92 -18.29 19.36
C GLU A 150 14.81 -19.00 18.34
N ASP A 151 14.20 -19.43 17.21
CA ASP A 151 14.90 -20.07 16.10
C ASP A 151 16.00 -19.11 15.56
N PRO A 152 17.28 -19.53 15.52
CA PRO A 152 18.39 -18.71 15.00
C PRO A 152 18.17 -18.20 13.56
N LEU A 153 17.33 -18.87 12.78
CA LEU A 153 16.95 -18.45 11.43
C LEU A 153 16.04 -17.21 11.45
N LEU A 154 15.19 -17.06 12.47
CA LEU A 154 14.31 -15.88 12.61
C LEU A 154 15.12 -14.64 13.00
N LEU A 155 16.19 -14.79 13.77
CA LEU A 155 17.10 -13.70 14.13
C LEU A 155 17.84 -13.14 12.90
N LYS A 156 18.12 -13.98 11.90
CA LYS A 156 18.74 -13.54 10.63
C LYS A 156 17.81 -12.65 9.78
N ARG A 157 16.50 -12.59 10.06
CA ARG A 157 15.52 -11.76 9.35
C ARG A 157 15.20 -10.44 10.05
N VAL A 158 16.02 -10.01 10.99
CA VAL A 158 15.92 -8.69 11.61
C VAL A 158 16.64 -7.67 10.72
N ARG A 159 15.93 -6.62 10.26
CA ARG A 159 16.48 -5.61 9.36
C ARG A 159 16.23 -4.20 9.88
N TYR A 160 17.16 -3.30 9.60
CA TYR A 160 17.05 -1.90 9.99
C TYR A 160 16.23 -1.09 8.98
N CYS A 161 15.13 -0.50 9.42
CA CYS A 161 14.35 0.45 8.63
C CYS A 161 14.86 1.88 8.81
N LYS A 162 15.37 2.50 7.75
CA LYS A 162 15.85 3.89 7.77
C LYS A 162 14.74 4.90 8.02
N SER A 163 13.50 4.62 7.58
CA SER A 163 12.36 5.52 7.75
C SER A 163 11.84 5.53 9.18
N CYS A 164 11.72 4.36 9.81
CA CYS A 164 11.29 4.21 11.21
C CYS A 164 12.46 4.36 12.20
N LYS A 165 13.73 4.31 11.71
CA LYS A 165 14.97 4.32 12.53
C LYS A 165 14.96 3.23 13.60
N ALA A 166 14.50 2.04 13.24
CA ALA A 166 14.36 0.91 14.16
C ALA A 166 14.63 -0.42 13.44
N TYR A 167 15.04 -1.43 14.19
CA TYR A 167 15.14 -2.81 13.72
C TYR A 167 13.77 -3.48 13.79
N VAL A 168 13.41 -4.24 12.75
CA VAL A 168 12.11 -4.92 12.60
C VAL A 168 12.36 -6.39 12.34
N LYS A 169 11.71 -7.25 13.12
CA LYS A 169 11.74 -8.70 12.99
C LYS A 169 10.90 -9.13 11.78
N GLY A 170 11.46 -9.99 10.94
CA GLY A 170 10.79 -10.44 9.72
C GLY A 170 10.40 -9.29 8.77
N PHE A 171 11.26 -8.27 8.68
CA PHE A 171 11.03 -7.06 7.87
C PHE A 171 10.71 -7.40 6.42
N ASP A 172 9.54 -6.99 5.97
CA ASP A 172 9.14 -7.12 4.57
C ASP A 172 9.43 -5.84 3.79
N HIS A 173 8.87 -4.72 4.23
CA HIS A 173 9.15 -3.39 3.67
C HIS A 173 8.65 -2.27 4.61
N HIS A 174 9.10 -1.04 4.39
CA HIS A 174 8.42 0.15 4.91
C HIS A 174 7.33 0.57 3.94
N CYS A 175 6.07 0.50 4.38
CA CYS A 175 4.92 0.85 3.55
C CYS A 175 4.64 2.36 3.62
N PRO A 176 4.89 3.14 2.56
CA PRO A 176 4.59 4.56 2.57
C PRO A 176 3.11 4.86 2.71
N ALA A 177 2.23 3.99 2.17
CA ALA A 177 0.78 4.18 2.21
C ALA A 177 0.22 4.19 3.64
N PHE A 178 0.85 3.43 4.54
CA PHE A 178 0.47 3.40 5.95
C PHE A 178 1.47 4.14 6.85
N GLY A 179 2.62 4.58 6.33
CA GLY A 179 3.66 5.23 7.14
C GLY A 179 4.21 4.34 8.25
N ASN A 180 4.09 3.03 8.11
CA ASN A 180 4.53 2.00 9.05
C ASN A 180 5.33 0.92 8.32
N CYS A 181 6.15 0.17 9.06
CA CYS A 181 6.78 -1.03 8.53
C CYS A 181 5.78 -2.18 8.48
N ILE A 182 5.97 -3.06 7.50
CA ILE A 182 5.36 -4.38 7.46
C ILE A 182 6.44 -5.37 7.85
N GLY A 183 6.18 -6.11 8.91
CA GLY A 183 7.08 -7.08 9.51
C GLY A 183 6.32 -8.29 10.02
N GLN A 184 7.00 -9.14 10.79
CA GLN A 184 6.43 -10.42 11.21
C GLN A 184 5.07 -10.29 11.91
N SER A 185 4.90 -9.30 12.79
CA SER A 185 3.72 -9.19 13.66
C SER A 185 2.50 -8.56 12.99
N ASN A 186 2.64 -7.88 11.85
CA ASN A 186 1.51 -7.23 11.18
C ASN A 186 1.37 -7.61 9.69
N HIS A 187 2.16 -8.57 9.20
CA HIS A 187 2.09 -8.97 7.79
C HIS A 187 0.76 -9.62 7.43
N ALA A 188 0.20 -10.44 8.32
CA ALA A 188 -1.12 -11.05 8.11
C ALA A 188 -2.23 -9.98 8.04
N LEU A 189 -2.22 -9.01 8.98
CA LEU A 189 -3.13 -7.86 8.96
C LEU A 189 -3.01 -7.06 7.66
N PHE A 190 -1.78 -6.84 7.18
CA PHE A 190 -1.53 -6.18 5.91
C PHE A 190 -2.16 -6.92 4.73
N MET A 191 -2.06 -8.26 4.67
CA MET A 191 -2.66 -9.07 3.61
C MET A 191 -4.19 -9.02 3.65
N VAL A 192 -4.78 -9.12 4.84
CA VAL A 192 -6.24 -8.99 5.03
C VAL A 192 -6.72 -7.60 4.59
N LEU A 193 -5.96 -6.56 4.95
CA LEU A 193 -6.30 -5.18 4.56
C LEU A 193 -6.20 -4.97 3.04
N LEU A 194 -5.19 -5.53 2.40
CA LEU A 194 -5.03 -5.45 0.94
C LEU A 194 -6.17 -6.17 0.22
N LEU A 195 -6.60 -7.33 0.72
CA LEU A 195 -7.80 -8.03 0.22
C LEU A 195 -9.06 -7.19 0.44
N GLY A 196 -9.19 -6.55 1.61
CA GLY A 196 -10.29 -5.65 1.93
C GLY A 196 -10.39 -4.47 0.98
N PHE A 197 -9.25 -3.85 0.60
CA PHE A 197 -9.22 -2.81 -0.43
C PHE A 197 -9.76 -3.31 -1.77
N LEU A 198 -9.26 -4.45 -2.25
CA LEU A 198 -9.69 -5.03 -3.53
C LEU A 198 -11.19 -5.37 -3.53
N SER A 199 -11.71 -5.94 -2.43
CA SER A 199 -13.13 -6.26 -2.27
C SER A 199 -13.99 -4.98 -2.32
N THR A 200 -13.66 -3.98 -1.48
CA THR A 200 -14.39 -2.72 -1.40
C THR A 200 -14.38 -1.96 -2.74
N GLU A 201 -13.24 -1.95 -3.43
CA GLU A 201 -13.10 -1.33 -4.75
C GLU A 201 -13.95 -2.05 -5.81
N ALA A 202 -13.97 -3.39 -5.80
CA ALA A 202 -14.82 -4.16 -6.70
C ALA A 202 -16.32 -3.90 -6.42
N SER A 203 -16.71 -3.86 -5.15
CA SER A 203 -18.07 -3.52 -4.73
C SER A 203 -18.48 -2.10 -5.16
N TYR A 204 -17.56 -1.12 -5.03
CA TYR A 204 -17.80 0.24 -5.52
C TYR A 204 -18.02 0.28 -7.03
N ILE A 205 -17.24 -0.45 -7.82
CA ILE A 205 -17.43 -0.53 -9.28
C ILE A 205 -18.81 -1.11 -9.60
N MET A 206 -19.21 -2.18 -8.91
CA MET A 206 -20.54 -2.78 -9.12
C MET A 206 -21.68 -1.83 -8.78
N CYS A 207 -21.59 -1.10 -7.66
CA CYS A 207 -22.56 -0.07 -7.28
C CYS A 207 -22.61 1.08 -8.29
N SER A 208 -21.46 1.53 -8.79
CA SER A 208 -21.36 2.58 -9.81
C SER A 208 -21.99 2.16 -11.14
N LEU A 209 -21.83 0.88 -11.53
CA LEU A 209 -22.49 0.33 -12.72
C LEU A 209 -24.03 0.30 -12.56
N GLN A 210 -24.55 0.02 -11.38
CA GLN A 210 -26.00 0.11 -11.11
C GLN A 210 -26.51 1.53 -11.25
N PHE A 211 -25.77 2.51 -10.71
CA PHE A 211 -26.10 3.93 -10.87
C PHE A 211 -26.14 4.33 -12.35
N VAL A 212 -25.13 3.96 -13.15
CA VAL A 212 -25.06 4.29 -14.58
C VAL A 212 -26.23 3.66 -15.36
N ARG A 213 -26.60 2.41 -15.04
CA ARG A 213 -27.75 1.74 -15.68
C ARG A 213 -29.09 2.38 -15.29
N GLY A 214 -29.27 2.71 -14.01
CA GLY A 214 -30.49 3.34 -13.51
C GLY A 214 -30.68 4.75 -14.04
N SER A 215 -29.63 5.53 -14.19
CA SER A 215 -29.68 6.92 -14.67
C SER A 215 -30.06 7.08 -16.13
N GLN A 216 -30.10 5.99 -16.91
CA GLN A 216 -30.63 6.01 -18.29
C GLN A 216 -32.15 5.98 -18.35
N ILE A 217 -32.84 5.74 -17.25
CA ILE A 217 -34.31 5.49 -17.19
C ILE A 217 -35.06 6.70 -16.62
N GLU A 218 -34.42 7.59 -15.87
CA GLU A 218 -35.07 8.70 -15.16
C GLU A 218 -34.97 10.04 -15.91
N PRO A 219 -36.07 10.86 -15.96
CA PRO A 219 -36.09 12.18 -16.58
C PRO A 219 -35.51 13.27 -15.67
N VAL A 220 -34.23 13.15 -15.30
CA VAL A 220 -33.49 14.19 -14.55
C VAL A 220 -32.98 15.25 -15.54
N THR A 221 -32.86 16.51 -15.10
CA THR A 221 -32.31 17.57 -15.95
C THR A 221 -30.94 17.17 -16.51
N ARG A 222 -30.76 17.32 -17.81
CA ARG A 222 -29.57 16.88 -18.56
C ARG A 222 -28.24 17.38 -17.98
N PHE A 223 -28.27 18.51 -17.28
CA PHE A 223 -27.09 19.12 -16.68
C PHE A 223 -26.67 18.42 -15.36
N GLU A 224 -27.63 18.18 -14.45
CA GLU A 224 -27.33 17.50 -13.17
C GLU A 224 -26.92 16.05 -13.35
N LEU A 225 -27.61 15.34 -14.27
CA LEU A 225 -27.23 13.98 -14.63
C LEU A 225 -25.83 13.94 -15.25
N GLY A 226 -25.49 14.93 -16.09
CA GLY A 226 -24.15 15.07 -16.67
C GLY A 226 -23.04 15.22 -15.61
N LEU A 227 -23.24 16.07 -14.60
CA LEU A 227 -22.24 16.29 -13.55
C LEU A 227 -22.10 15.07 -12.63
N ARG A 228 -23.20 14.52 -12.15
CA ARG A 228 -23.21 13.31 -11.29
C ARG A 228 -22.62 12.12 -12.04
N GLY A 229 -23.03 11.90 -13.29
CA GLY A 229 -22.52 10.81 -14.12
C GLY A 229 -21.03 10.92 -14.40
N THR A 230 -20.50 12.11 -14.70
CA THR A 230 -19.06 12.31 -14.93
C THR A 230 -18.24 12.09 -13.65
N LEU A 231 -18.77 12.48 -12.49
CA LEU A 231 -18.11 12.25 -11.20
C LEU A 231 -18.04 10.75 -10.86
N VAL A 232 -19.19 10.04 -11.00
CA VAL A 232 -19.23 8.59 -10.73
C VAL A 232 -18.35 7.82 -11.71
N THR A 233 -18.40 8.15 -13.00
CA THR A 233 -17.56 7.49 -14.00
C THR A 233 -16.08 7.78 -13.77
N GLY A 234 -15.71 9.02 -13.42
CA GLY A 234 -14.33 9.40 -13.11
C GLY A 234 -13.78 8.65 -11.89
N THR A 235 -14.56 8.57 -10.81
CA THR A 235 -14.17 7.79 -9.61
C THR A 235 -14.15 6.30 -9.88
N MET A 236 -15.05 5.77 -10.72
CA MET A 236 -15.03 4.36 -11.14
C MET A 236 -13.76 4.04 -11.96
N LEU A 237 -13.36 4.91 -12.89
CA LEU A 237 -12.12 4.73 -13.65
C LEU A 237 -10.89 4.75 -12.75
N PHE A 238 -10.87 5.67 -11.77
CA PHE A 238 -9.80 5.69 -10.75
C PHE A 238 -9.75 4.39 -9.95
N THR A 239 -10.91 3.93 -9.45
CA THR A 239 -11.02 2.69 -8.67
C THR A 239 -10.58 1.48 -9.49
N LEU A 240 -10.93 1.44 -10.79
CA LEU A 240 -10.47 0.35 -11.66
C LEU A 240 -8.95 0.33 -11.84
N LEU A 241 -8.31 1.50 -11.98
CA LEU A 241 -6.84 1.60 -12.00
C LEU A 241 -6.23 1.10 -10.68
N GLN A 242 -6.87 1.40 -9.55
CA GLN A 242 -6.45 0.91 -8.23
C GLN A 242 -6.54 -0.61 -8.15
N VAL A 243 -7.66 -1.22 -8.56
CA VAL A 243 -7.84 -2.69 -8.59
C VAL A 243 -6.77 -3.36 -9.44
N LEU A 244 -6.46 -2.81 -10.62
CA LEU A 244 -5.42 -3.36 -11.50
C LEU A 244 -4.04 -3.35 -10.84
N TRP A 245 -3.65 -2.21 -10.24
CA TRP A 245 -2.38 -2.07 -9.54
C TRP A 245 -2.31 -2.95 -8.29
N GLN A 246 -3.33 -2.90 -7.45
CA GLN A 246 -3.39 -3.65 -6.19
C GLN A 246 -3.49 -5.16 -6.44
N GLY A 247 -4.15 -5.59 -7.52
CA GLY A 247 -4.18 -6.98 -7.93
C GLY A 247 -2.79 -7.54 -8.25
N ILE A 248 -1.96 -6.79 -9.00
CA ILE A 248 -0.56 -7.15 -9.26
C ILE A 248 0.24 -7.18 -7.95
N PHE A 249 0.02 -6.19 -7.08
CA PHE A 249 0.69 -6.10 -5.79
C PHE A 249 0.30 -7.25 -4.86
N MET A 250 -0.98 -7.64 -4.82
CA MET A 250 -1.46 -8.81 -4.10
C MET A 250 -0.81 -10.09 -4.61
N ALA A 251 -0.78 -10.30 -5.94
CA ALA A 251 -0.15 -11.46 -6.55
C ALA A 251 1.33 -11.57 -6.18
N TRP A 252 2.04 -10.44 -6.14
CA TRP A 252 3.42 -10.37 -5.68
C TRP A 252 3.56 -10.83 -4.21
N HIS A 253 2.73 -10.35 -3.30
CA HIS A 253 2.80 -10.76 -1.90
C HIS A 253 2.41 -12.23 -1.69
N ILE A 254 1.43 -12.75 -2.44
CA ILE A 254 1.11 -14.18 -2.44
C ILE A 254 2.33 -15.00 -2.89
N TYR A 255 3.02 -14.58 -3.96
CA TYR A 255 4.26 -15.19 -4.38
C TYR A 255 5.30 -15.20 -3.26
N CYS A 256 5.51 -14.06 -2.61
CA CYS A 256 6.45 -13.94 -1.49
C CYS A 256 6.12 -14.90 -0.33
N ILE A 257 4.83 -15.07 -0.01
CA ILE A 257 4.38 -16.01 1.01
C ILE A 257 4.60 -17.45 0.57
N CYS A 258 4.24 -17.79 -0.67
CA CYS A 258 4.40 -19.15 -1.21
C CYS A 258 5.86 -19.62 -1.21
N PHE A 259 6.80 -18.72 -1.46
CA PHE A 259 8.23 -19.03 -1.48
C PHE A 259 8.97 -18.61 -0.21
N ASN A 260 8.26 -18.20 0.84
CA ASN A 260 8.83 -17.73 2.11
C ASN A 260 9.99 -16.75 1.92
N ILE A 261 9.78 -15.74 1.09
CA ILE A 261 10.73 -14.66 0.85
C ILE A 261 10.09 -13.31 1.19
N ARG A 262 10.83 -12.40 1.77
CA ARG A 262 10.36 -11.04 2.05
C ARG A 262 10.66 -10.13 0.87
N THR A 263 9.85 -9.08 0.67
CA THR A 263 10.04 -8.12 -0.43
C THR A 263 11.43 -7.48 -0.38
N ASP A 264 11.91 -7.10 0.81
CA ASP A 264 13.26 -6.55 0.97
C ASP A 264 14.35 -7.58 0.64
N GLU A 265 14.17 -8.84 1.03
CA GLU A 265 15.10 -9.92 0.73
C GLU A 265 15.20 -10.17 -0.78
N TRP A 266 14.06 -10.19 -1.49
CA TRP A 266 14.04 -10.35 -2.95
C TRP A 266 14.76 -9.21 -3.67
N ILE A 267 14.46 -7.96 -3.28
CA ILE A 267 15.04 -6.78 -3.94
C ILE A 267 16.53 -6.64 -3.61
N ASN A 268 16.91 -6.95 -2.38
CA ASN A 268 18.25 -6.71 -1.84
C ASN A 268 19.08 -7.99 -1.60
N TRP A 269 18.72 -9.14 -2.19
CA TRP A 269 19.36 -10.43 -1.92
C TRP A 269 20.90 -10.41 -2.00
N LYS A 270 21.45 -9.57 -2.88
CA LYS A 270 22.91 -9.38 -3.00
C LYS A 270 23.57 -8.76 -1.77
N LYS A 271 22.80 -8.19 -0.85
CA LYS A 271 23.31 -7.65 0.43
C LYS A 271 23.28 -8.69 1.55
N TYR A 272 22.60 -9.81 1.33
CA TYR A 272 22.36 -10.82 2.35
C TYR A 272 23.12 -12.10 1.99
N PRO A 273 24.20 -12.44 2.74
CA PRO A 273 25.04 -13.60 2.46
C PRO A 273 24.28 -14.93 2.40
N GLU A 274 23.21 -15.06 3.20
CA GLU A 274 22.36 -16.27 3.26
C GLU A 274 21.62 -16.56 1.94
N PHE A 275 21.45 -15.58 1.08
CA PHE A 275 20.82 -15.74 -0.24
C PHE A 275 21.82 -15.94 -1.37
N GLN A 276 23.12 -16.03 -1.06
CA GLN A 276 24.18 -16.09 -2.05
C GLN A 276 24.86 -17.47 -2.06
N VAL A 277 24.93 -18.08 -3.24
CA VAL A 277 25.79 -19.22 -3.49
C VAL A 277 26.94 -18.76 -4.39
N ILE A 278 28.15 -18.87 -3.87
CA ILE A 278 29.38 -18.60 -4.60
C ILE A 278 29.86 -19.92 -5.19
N ALA A 279 29.66 -20.13 -6.50
CA ALA A 279 30.25 -21.28 -7.18
C ALA A 279 31.78 -21.09 -7.25
N GLN A 280 32.55 -21.97 -6.58
CA GLN A 280 33.99 -22.00 -6.74
C GLN A 280 34.33 -22.35 -8.20
N SER A 281 35.01 -21.44 -8.88
CA SER A 281 35.55 -21.73 -10.22
C SER A 281 36.63 -22.79 -10.10
N GLN A 282 36.68 -23.69 -11.08
CA GLN A 282 37.82 -24.62 -11.26
C GLN A 282 39.15 -23.84 -11.36
N PRO A 283 40.27 -24.43 -10.93
CA PRO A 283 41.59 -23.78 -10.97
C PRO A 283 41.90 -23.31 -12.39
N GLY A 284 41.91 -22.00 -12.64
CA GLY A 284 42.18 -21.37 -13.92
C GLY A 284 41.13 -20.42 -14.46
N GLY A 285 39.95 -20.32 -13.85
CA GLY A 285 38.84 -19.43 -14.29
C GLY A 285 38.69 -18.22 -13.40
N SER A 286 38.70 -17.02 -13.95
CA SER A 286 38.75 -15.72 -13.30
C SER A 286 37.42 -15.15 -12.80
N PHE A 287 36.30 -15.89 -12.80
CA PHE A 287 34.99 -15.37 -12.38
C PHE A 287 34.25 -16.34 -11.45
N SER A 288 34.10 -15.97 -10.18
CA SER A 288 33.12 -16.59 -9.29
C SER A 288 31.71 -16.11 -9.68
N LYS A 289 30.85 -17.02 -10.12
CA LYS A 289 29.45 -16.72 -10.46
C LYS A 289 28.61 -16.74 -9.17
N MET A 290 28.16 -15.57 -8.74
CA MET A 290 27.19 -15.44 -7.65
C MET A 290 25.79 -15.79 -8.16
N SER A 291 25.12 -16.74 -7.52
CA SER A 291 23.73 -17.13 -7.82
C SER A 291 22.83 -16.95 -6.61
N PHE A 292 21.54 -16.69 -6.86
CA PHE A 292 20.52 -16.59 -5.83
C PHE A 292 20.09 -17.97 -5.34
N THR A 293 19.95 -18.12 -4.04
CA THR A 293 19.26 -19.24 -3.38
C THR A 293 18.35 -18.71 -2.28
N ASN A 294 17.25 -19.40 -2.00
CA ASN A 294 16.39 -19.05 -0.88
C ASN A 294 16.50 -20.14 0.21
N PRO A 295 17.20 -19.86 1.32
CA PRO A 295 17.38 -20.85 2.40
C PRO A 295 16.14 -21.05 3.26
N TYR A 296 15.10 -20.20 3.11
CA TYR A 296 13.88 -20.24 3.92
C TYR A 296 12.74 -20.99 3.24
N ASP A 297 12.89 -21.36 1.97
CA ASP A 297 11.86 -22.08 1.23
C ASP A 297 11.79 -23.55 1.68
N LYS A 298 10.65 -23.90 2.29
CA LYS A 298 10.32 -25.26 2.77
C LYS A 298 9.26 -25.93 1.90
N GLY A 299 8.96 -25.34 0.73
CA GLY A 299 7.86 -25.70 -0.15
C GLY A 299 6.54 -25.01 0.18
N ILE A 300 5.74 -24.75 -0.87
CA ILE A 300 4.57 -23.85 -0.82
C ILE A 300 3.63 -24.17 0.35
N LEU A 301 3.27 -25.42 0.54
CA LEU A 301 2.31 -25.80 1.58
C LEU A 301 2.82 -25.49 2.98
N GLN A 302 4.10 -25.78 3.27
CA GLN A 302 4.70 -25.52 4.56
C GLN A 302 4.90 -24.03 4.78
N ASN A 303 5.32 -23.30 3.77
CA ASN A 303 5.52 -21.85 3.81
C ASN A 303 4.22 -21.12 4.13
N VAL A 304 3.11 -21.49 3.49
CA VAL A 304 1.78 -20.93 3.75
C VAL A 304 1.29 -21.27 5.16
N LYS A 305 1.47 -22.53 5.62
CA LYS A 305 1.13 -22.91 7.00
C LYS A 305 1.89 -22.08 8.03
N GLU A 306 3.20 -21.92 7.84
CA GLU A 306 4.03 -21.11 8.73
C GLU A 306 3.58 -19.64 8.74
N PHE A 307 3.26 -19.08 7.56
CA PHE A 307 2.72 -17.72 7.48
C PHE A 307 1.41 -17.54 8.25
N CYS A 308 0.47 -18.50 8.12
CA CYS A 308 -0.81 -18.46 8.83
C CYS A 308 -0.70 -18.74 10.34
N ALA A 309 0.36 -19.42 10.78
CA ALA A 309 0.60 -19.74 12.19
C ALA A 309 1.34 -18.62 12.95
N LEU A 310 1.87 -17.60 12.24
CA LEU A 310 2.52 -16.47 12.90
C LEU A 310 1.48 -15.71 13.74
N PRO A 311 1.78 -15.44 15.02
CA PRO A 311 0.93 -14.58 15.84
C PRO A 311 0.89 -13.19 15.22
N GLY A 312 -0.32 -12.69 14.98
CA GLY A 312 -0.57 -11.33 14.51
C GLY A 312 -0.29 -10.29 15.61
#